data_695e498452891e5bcfb4000bae46eb2f
#
_entry.id   695e498452891e5bcfb4000bae46eb2f
#
_cell.length_a   1.000
_cell.length_b   1.000
_cell.length_c   1.000
_cell.angle_alpha   90.00
_cell.angle_beta   90.00
_cell.angle_gamma   90.00
#
_symmetry.space_group_name_H-M   'P 1'
#
loop_
_entity.id
_entity.type
_entity.pdbx_description
1 polymer ?
#
loop_
_entity_poly.entity_id
_entity_poly.type
_entity_poly.pdbx_seq_one_letter_code
_entity_poly.pdbx_strand_id
1 'polypeptide(L)'
;VLDTLYNKEISLCEAGVGTGKTLAYLVGCILWQMNRPERMKLPIVISTSSVALQDAILTEYLPDLSAVLLDEGIITAPITAVVRKGKERFVCDARLAERASLVQPSRKRQTNSLNIAAHILDMDHIPELSRYDRCRICVPQSCPRDCFMRLDCRYQQYLRDSMKPDIQICNHNYLLADASHRQEDRPLLLRSYQALVVDEAHKLPDAARQMYTETLSSRAMDELCLLLQQAHYKDFYRQLRTAFLTLSFSCTQGLSKLRGKASEPFVLTPFRRAALIDCIALLQNAGGLPDVPRYLLNRLGEAESLLRLFLLEVPTRILYIDYDADGQPTFCAASSRVPQLLRSALWNTREPAILTSGTLAAAGDFSHTEQLLGLAAYRPLRHFRADSPFNYKKKCLLYFPPRTRTRMDNRRMAEEIVRLVDTCHGHALVLF
;
A
#
# COMPACT_ATOMS: atom_id res chain seq x y z
N VAL A 1 8.82 23.37 -9.81
CA VAL A 1 9.67 22.31 -9.23
C VAL A 1 10.92 22.89 -8.61
N LEU A 2 11.80 23.54 -9.39
CA LEU A 2 13.06 24.10 -8.89
C LEU A 2 12.85 25.10 -7.75
N ASP A 3 11.92 26.05 -7.89
CA ASP A 3 11.62 27.02 -6.83
C ASP A 3 11.23 26.35 -5.52
N THR A 4 10.39 25.31 -5.59
CA THR A 4 9.98 24.52 -4.42
C THR A 4 11.20 23.88 -3.74
N LEU A 5 12.11 23.29 -4.53
CA LEU A 5 13.30 22.61 -4.04
C LEU A 5 14.30 23.59 -3.42
N TYR A 6 14.57 24.72 -4.07
CA TYR A 6 15.52 25.72 -3.56
C TYR A 6 15.01 26.42 -2.31
N ASN A 7 13.70 26.73 -2.25
CA ASN A 7 13.10 27.42 -1.11
C ASN A 7 12.72 26.47 0.05
N LYS A 8 12.90 25.16 -0.14
CA LYS A 8 12.51 24.12 0.84
C LYS A 8 11.04 24.20 1.25
N GLU A 9 10.17 24.29 0.25
CA GLU A 9 8.73 24.44 0.42
C GLU A 9 8.01 23.12 0.08
N ILE A 10 6.69 23.08 0.36
CA ILE A 10 5.79 22.07 -0.18
C ILE A 10 5.00 22.71 -1.33
N SER A 11 4.85 21.98 -2.44
CA SER A 11 4.00 22.42 -3.55
C SER A 11 2.95 21.38 -3.91
N LEU A 12 1.74 21.88 -4.20
CA LEU A 12 0.65 21.13 -4.82
C LEU A 12 0.60 21.52 -6.31
N CYS A 13 0.90 20.54 -7.16
CA CYS A 13 1.02 20.73 -8.61
C CYS A 13 -0.09 19.96 -9.33
N GLU A 14 -1.18 20.63 -9.70
CA GLU A 14 -2.18 20.05 -10.59
C GLU A 14 -1.70 20.17 -12.04
N ALA A 15 -1.48 19.05 -12.69
CA ALA A 15 -1.08 19.02 -14.09
C ALA A 15 -1.85 17.95 -14.83
N GLY A 16 -2.65 18.36 -15.80
CA GLY A 16 -3.52 17.47 -16.58
C GLY A 16 -2.77 16.40 -17.35
N VAL A 17 -3.49 15.45 -17.93
CA VAL A 17 -2.90 14.40 -18.77
C VAL A 17 -2.18 15.02 -19.96
N GLY A 18 -1.01 14.49 -20.29
CA GLY A 18 -0.20 14.95 -21.43
C GLY A 18 0.68 16.16 -21.16
N THR A 19 0.73 16.70 -19.94
CA THR A 19 1.58 17.86 -19.57
C THR A 19 3.06 17.52 -19.36
N GLY A 20 3.42 16.22 -19.36
CA GLY A 20 4.81 15.80 -19.08
C GLY A 20 5.19 15.86 -17.59
N LYS A 21 4.24 15.70 -16.66
CA LYS A 21 4.47 15.73 -15.20
C LYS A 21 5.72 14.98 -14.76
N THR A 22 5.84 13.72 -15.20
CA THR A 22 6.93 12.82 -14.80
C THR A 22 8.29 13.39 -15.18
N LEU A 23 8.46 13.80 -16.42
CA LEU A 23 9.70 14.42 -16.88
C LEU A 23 9.98 15.73 -16.14
N ALA A 24 8.95 16.55 -15.91
CA ALA A 24 9.11 17.84 -15.24
C ALA A 24 9.68 17.71 -13.81
N TYR A 25 9.20 16.75 -13.02
CA TYR A 25 9.77 16.56 -11.68
C TYR A 25 11.11 15.81 -11.72
N LEU A 26 11.31 14.85 -12.63
CA LEU A 26 12.59 14.15 -12.77
C LEU A 26 13.71 15.12 -13.15
N VAL A 27 13.53 15.88 -14.23
CA VAL A 27 14.51 16.90 -14.67
C VAL A 27 14.80 17.92 -13.57
N GLY A 28 13.73 18.47 -12.96
CA GLY A 28 13.89 19.47 -11.90
C GLY A 28 14.63 18.93 -10.68
N CYS A 29 14.32 17.72 -10.24
CA CYS A 29 15.01 17.08 -9.12
C CYS A 29 16.47 16.77 -9.42
N ILE A 30 16.79 16.26 -10.61
CA ILE A 30 18.14 15.90 -11.01
C ILE A 30 19.02 17.17 -11.13
N LEU A 31 18.55 18.19 -11.84
CA LEU A 31 19.28 19.46 -11.97
C LEU A 31 19.51 20.13 -10.61
N TRP A 32 18.54 20.08 -9.72
CA TRP A 32 18.70 20.60 -8.36
C TRP A 32 19.72 19.80 -7.55
N GLN A 33 19.70 18.47 -7.65
CA GLN A 33 20.64 17.58 -6.95
C GLN A 33 22.09 17.80 -7.44
N MET A 34 22.29 18.00 -8.73
CA MET A 34 23.60 18.27 -9.33
C MET A 34 24.25 19.55 -8.80
N ASN A 35 23.46 20.57 -8.54
CA ASN A 35 23.94 21.84 -7.99
C ASN A 35 24.27 21.78 -6.49
N ARG A 36 24.21 20.60 -5.85
CA ARG A 36 24.58 20.43 -4.45
C ARG A 36 25.98 19.85 -4.30
N PRO A 37 26.73 20.26 -3.26
CA PRO A 37 28.01 19.64 -2.96
C PRO A 37 27.88 18.13 -2.75
N GLU A 38 28.83 17.33 -3.27
CA GLU A 38 28.81 15.85 -3.17
C GLU A 38 28.55 15.34 -1.73
N ARG A 39 29.23 15.94 -0.74
CA ARG A 39 29.06 15.59 0.68
C ARG A 39 27.64 15.81 1.24
N MET A 40 26.79 16.55 0.53
CA MET A 40 25.42 16.88 0.91
C MET A 40 24.38 16.15 0.04
N LYS A 41 24.81 15.35 -0.93
CA LYS A 41 23.91 14.62 -1.80
C LYS A 41 23.27 13.45 -1.03
N LEU A 42 21.99 13.57 -0.81
CA LEU A 42 21.11 12.50 -0.34
C LEU A 42 20.17 12.09 -1.48
N PRO A 43 19.62 10.90 -1.45
CA PRO A 43 18.68 10.48 -2.49
C PRO A 43 17.43 11.36 -2.54
N ILE A 44 16.76 11.31 -3.68
CA ILE A 44 15.42 11.82 -3.88
C ILE A 44 14.47 10.63 -3.77
N VAL A 45 13.38 10.78 -3.05
CA VAL A 45 12.34 9.76 -2.96
C VAL A 45 11.18 10.14 -3.88
N ILE A 46 10.77 9.20 -4.72
CA ILE A 46 9.58 9.32 -5.58
C ILE A 46 8.58 8.26 -5.14
N SER A 47 7.42 8.71 -4.68
CA SER A 47 6.32 7.85 -4.30
C SER A 47 5.17 7.96 -5.31
N THR A 48 4.73 6.84 -5.90
CA THR A 48 3.59 6.81 -6.82
C THR A 48 2.70 5.60 -6.56
N SER A 49 1.40 5.74 -6.80
CA SER A 49 0.44 4.65 -6.67
C SER A 49 0.49 3.64 -7.82
N SER A 50 1.15 3.96 -8.93
CA SER A 50 1.19 3.16 -10.16
C SER A 50 2.45 2.30 -10.22
N VAL A 51 2.31 0.97 -10.21
CA VAL A 51 3.43 0.04 -10.43
C VAL A 51 4.00 0.20 -11.83
N ALA A 52 3.14 0.34 -12.83
CA ALA A 52 3.60 0.57 -14.21
C ALA A 52 4.43 1.85 -14.35
N LEU A 53 4.09 2.91 -13.61
CA LEU A 53 4.89 4.13 -13.62
C LEU A 53 6.22 3.97 -12.88
N GLN A 54 6.27 3.18 -11.79
CA GLN A 54 7.54 2.85 -11.13
C GLN A 54 8.50 2.15 -12.09
N ASP A 55 7.99 1.18 -12.84
CA ASP A 55 8.77 0.44 -13.83
C ASP A 55 9.19 1.35 -15.00
N ALA A 56 8.28 2.17 -15.55
CA ALA A 56 8.59 3.11 -16.62
C ALA A 56 9.62 4.17 -16.23
N ILE A 57 9.57 4.69 -14.99
CA ILE A 57 10.61 5.62 -14.49
C ILE A 57 11.97 4.93 -14.50
N LEU A 58 12.04 3.68 -14.04
CA LEU A 58 13.29 2.95 -13.93
C LEU A 58 13.85 2.49 -15.29
N THR A 59 12.99 2.02 -16.19
CA THR A 59 13.39 1.33 -17.43
C THR A 59 13.35 2.18 -18.68
N GLU A 60 12.63 3.30 -18.65
CA GLU A 60 12.43 4.19 -19.80
C GLU A 60 12.91 5.62 -19.48
N TYR A 61 12.23 6.33 -18.57
CA TYR A 61 12.48 7.77 -18.39
C TYR A 61 13.86 8.11 -17.86
N LEU A 62 14.37 7.37 -16.87
CA LEU A 62 15.70 7.67 -16.31
C LEU A 62 16.85 7.27 -17.25
N PRO A 63 16.81 6.13 -17.95
CA PRO A 63 17.81 5.81 -18.97
C PRO A 63 17.85 6.85 -20.09
N ASP A 64 16.68 7.22 -20.66
CA ASP A 64 16.62 8.23 -21.72
C ASP A 64 17.13 9.59 -21.26
N LEU A 65 16.70 10.02 -20.07
CA LEU A 65 17.15 11.28 -19.49
C LEU A 65 18.66 11.26 -19.18
N SER A 66 19.18 10.14 -18.68
CA SER A 66 20.62 9.97 -18.44
C SER A 66 21.41 10.07 -19.72
N ALA A 67 20.94 9.45 -20.81
CA ALA A 67 21.60 9.50 -22.12
C ALA A 67 21.69 10.95 -22.62
N VAL A 68 20.57 11.69 -22.63
CA VAL A 68 20.54 13.09 -23.05
C VAL A 68 21.47 13.97 -22.19
N LEU A 69 21.44 13.80 -20.86
CA LEU A 69 22.27 14.63 -19.97
C LEU A 69 23.75 14.29 -20.05
N LEU A 70 24.13 13.04 -20.39
CA LEU A 70 25.49 12.62 -20.67
C LEU A 70 25.99 13.23 -21.99
N ASP A 71 25.19 13.15 -23.06
CA ASP A 71 25.53 13.68 -24.38
C ASP A 71 25.74 15.20 -24.35
N GLU A 72 24.93 15.91 -23.55
CA GLU A 72 25.09 17.36 -23.34
C GLU A 72 26.20 17.72 -22.33
N GLY A 73 26.88 16.74 -21.78
CA GLY A 73 27.95 16.95 -20.79
C GLY A 73 27.48 17.54 -19.46
N ILE A 74 26.18 17.42 -19.17
CA ILE A 74 25.57 17.93 -17.94
C ILE A 74 25.86 17.01 -16.77
N ILE A 75 25.90 15.70 -16.98
CA ILE A 75 26.29 14.68 -15.99
C ILE A 75 27.50 13.90 -16.47
N THR A 76 28.27 13.33 -15.54
CA THR A 76 29.49 12.56 -15.84
C THR A 76 29.29 11.05 -15.66
N ALA A 77 28.19 10.64 -15.08
CA ALA A 77 27.82 9.24 -14.87
C ALA A 77 26.29 9.08 -14.96
N PRO A 78 25.80 7.90 -15.35
CA PRO A 78 24.36 7.64 -15.40
C PRO A 78 23.68 7.82 -14.03
N ILE A 79 22.43 8.30 -14.05
CA ILE A 79 21.61 8.45 -12.85
C ILE A 79 21.24 7.07 -12.31
N THR A 80 21.50 6.83 -11.04
CA THR A 80 21.18 5.56 -10.40
C THR A 80 19.82 5.60 -9.72
N ALA A 81 19.04 4.55 -9.90
CA ALA A 81 17.71 4.45 -9.27
C ALA A 81 17.40 3.03 -8.82
N VAL A 82 16.48 2.89 -7.84
CA VAL A 82 15.99 1.61 -7.36
C VAL A 82 14.51 1.71 -6.99
N VAL A 83 13.75 0.66 -7.33
CA VAL A 83 12.36 0.51 -6.84
C VAL A 83 12.39 -0.23 -5.51
N ARG A 84 11.81 0.41 -4.48
CA ARG A 84 11.68 -0.14 -3.13
C ARG A 84 10.32 -0.79 -2.96
N LYS A 85 10.32 -2.08 -2.63
CA LYS A 85 9.11 -2.89 -2.46
C LYS A 85 9.10 -3.57 -1.10
N GLY A 86 7.91 -3.96 -0.63
CA GLY A 86 7.75 -4.75 0.59
C GLY A 86 8.48 -6.10 0.49
N LYS A 87 9.03 -6.56 1.61
CA LYS A 87 9.83 -7.80 1.69
C LYS A 87 9.08 -9.04 1.22
N GLU A 88 7.76 -9.04 1.28
CA GLU A 88 6.90 -10.11 0.78
C GLU A 88 6.93 -10.26 -0.75
N ARG A 89 7.55 -9.31 -1.46
CA ARG A 89 7.77 -9.38 -2.91
C ARG A 89 9.07 -10.05 -3.29
N PHE A 90 9.93 -10.35 -2.33
CA PHE A 90 11.26 -10.89 -2.58
C PHE A 90 11.37 -12.35 -2.14
N VAL A 91 12.18 -13.10 -2.87
CA VAL A 91 12.50 -14.51 -2.57
C VAL A 91 13.39 -14.59 -1.33
N CYS A 92 13.04 -15.47 -0.41
CA CYS A 92 13.91 -15.93 0.68
C CYS A 92 14.61 -17.22 0.26
N ASP A 93 15.92 -17.19 0.13
CA ASP A 93 16.72 -18.33 -0.34
C ASP A 93 16.55 -19.58 0.54
N ALA A 94 16.49 -19.41 1.86
CA ALA A 94 16.26 -20.52 2.80
C ALA A 94 14.89 -21.18 2.57
N ARG A 95 13.83 -20.40 2.44
CA ARG A 95 12.47 -20.91 2.18
C ARG A 95 12.33 -21.48 0.77
N LEU A 96 13.05 -20.92 -0.20
CA LEU A 96 13.09 -21.45 -1.55
C LEU A 96 13.72 -22.86 -1.56
N ALA A 97 14.85 -23.04 -0.89
CA ALA A 97 15.53 -24.33 -0.78
C ALA A 97 14.61 -25.38 -0.12
N GLU A 98 13.97 -25.03 0.99
CA GLU A 98 12.99 -25.87 1.66
C GLU A 98 11.81 -26.21 0.74
N ARG A 99 11.24 -25.23 0.05
CA ARG A 99 10.11 -25.43 -0.85
C ARG A 99 10.48 -26.30 -2.05
N ALA A 100 11.64 -26.09 -2.64
CA ALA A 100 12.13 -26.86 -3.78
C ALA A 100 12.31 -28.35 -3.44
N SER A 101 12.76 -28.68 -2.23
CA SER A 101 12.90 -30.06 -1.77
C SER A 101 11.56 -30.81 -1.61
N LEU A 102 10.46 -30.08 -1.43
CA LEU A 102 9.12 -30.65 -1.26
C LEU A 102 8.33 -30.82 -2.56
N VAL A 103 8.82 -30.25 -3.68
CA VAL A 103 8.13 -30.32 -4.97
C VAL A 103 8.57 -31.54 -5.75
N GLN A 104 7.59 -32.35 -6.18
CA GLN A 104 7.90 -33.53 -7.01
C GLN A 104 8.37 -33.07 -8.40
N PRO A 105 9.43 -33.74 -8.97
CA PRO A 105 9.96 -33.40 -10.30
C PRO A 105 8.93 -33.50 -11.44
N SER A 106 7.89 -34.33 -11.26
CA SER A 106 6.78 -34.45 -12.22
C SER A 106 5.95 -33.17 -12.42
N ARG A 107 5.99 -32.24 -11.48
CA ARG A 107 5.30 -30.93 -11.58
C ARG A 107 6.16 -29.90 -12.32
N LYS A 108 6.45 -30.15 -13.59
CA LYS A 108 7.38 -29.39 -14.43
C LYS A 108 7.19 -27.85 -14.37
N ARG A 109 5.95 -27.36 -14.45
CA ARG A 109 5.65 -25.91 -14.41
C ARG A 109 6.08 -25.27 -13.07
N GLN A 110 5.75 -25.92 -11.95
CA GLN A 110 6.11 -25.46 -10.61
C GLN A 110 7.61 -25.53 -10.37
N THR A 111 8.25 -26.61 -10.78
CA THR A 111 9.71 -26.78 -10.71
C THR A 111 10.42 -25.69 -11.51
N ASN A 112 9.93 -25.37 -12.71
CA ASN A 112 10.49 -24.32 -13.55
C ASN A 112 10.42 -22.94 -12.88
N SER A 113 9.26 -22.52 -12.35
CA SER A 113 9.14 -21.21 -11.69
C SER A 113 9.99 -21.11 -10.41
N LEU A 114 10.16 -22.20 -9.65
CA LEU A 114 11.06 -22.23 -8.50
C LEU A 114 12.54 -22.18 -8.92
N ASN A 115 12.93 -22.82 -10.03
CA ASN A 115 14.27 -22.71 -10.59
C ASN A 115 14.57 -21.28 -11.04
N ILE A 116 13.62 -20.58 -11.67
CA ILE A 116 13.75 -19.16 -12.02
C ILE A 116 13.92 -18.32 -10.75
N ALA A 117 13.18 -18.63 -9.68
CA ALA A 117 13.30 -17.94 -8.38
C ALA A 117 14.70 -18.11 -7.74
N ALA A 118 15.47 -19.12 -8.09
CA ALA A 118 16.85 -19.27 -7.65
C ALA A 118 17.79 -18.19 -8.25
N HIS A 119 17.42 -17.58 -9.37
CA HIS A 119 18.21 -16.56 -10.06
C HIS A 119 17.60 -15.16 -9.97
N ILE A 120 16.28 -15.05 -9.90
CA ILE A 120 15.55 -13.79 -9.82
C ILE A 120 15.07 -13.55 -8.39
N LEU A 121 15.47 -12.43 -7.78
CA LEU A 121 15.12 -12.10 -6.40
C LEU A 121 13.70 -11.52 -6.29
N ASP A 122 13.31 -10.62 -7.22
CA ASP A 122 11.99 -9.98 -7.25
C ASP A 122 10.96 -10.91 -7.87
N MET A 123 10.00 -11.39 -7.08
CA MET A 123 8.98 -12.33 -7.52
C MET A 123 8.01 -11.75 -8.56
N ASP A 124 7.93 -10.42 -8.70
CA ASP A 124 7.08 -9.81 -9.73
C ASP A 124 7.62 -10.10 -11.15
N HIS A 125 8.91 -10.40 -11.27
CA HIS A 125 9.57 -10.76 -12.52
C HIS A 125 9.65 -12.27 -12.76
N ILE A 126 9.01 -13.09 -11.90
CA ILE A 126 9.01 -14.56 -12.09
C ILE A 126 7.68 -14.97 -12.75
N PRO A 127 7.70 -15.38 -14.03
CA PRO A 127 6.50 -15.85 -14.72
C PRO A 127 5.88 -17.06 -14.01
N GLU A 128 4.55 -17.12 -14.03
CA GLU A 128 3.79 -18.31 -13.61
C GLU A 128 3.99 -18.77 -12.16
N LEU A 129 4.67 -17.98 -11.32
CA LEU A 129 4.81 -18.28 -9.90
C LEU A 129 3.44 -18.22 -9.20
N SER A 130 2.98 -19.37 -8.70
CA SER A 130 1.66 -19.48 -8.07
C SER A 130 1.57 -18.62 -6.80
N ARG A 131 0.36 -18.13 -6.47
CA ARG A 131 0.13 -17.40 -5.22
C ARG A 131 0.54 -18.21 -3.99
N TYR A 132 0.33 -19.54 -4.03
CA TYR A 132 0.73 -20.45 -2.97
C TYR A 132 2.26 -20.46 -2.80
N ASP A 133 3.02 -20.61 -3.89
CA ASP A 133 4.48 -20.63 -3.83
C ASP A 133 5.04 -19.26 -3.43
N ARG A 134 4.47 -18.15 -3.92
CA ARG A 134 4.83 -16.80 -3.47
C ARG A 134 4.77 -16.66 -1.95
N CYS A 135 3.69 -17.08 -1.32
CA CYS A 135 3.54 -17.01 0.13
C CYS A 135 4.54 -17.90 0.88
N ARG A 136 4.97 -19.01 0.27
CA ARG A 136 5.89 -19.97 0.91
C ARG A 136 7.36 -19.59 0.78
N ILE A 137 7.74 -18.94 -0.31
CA ILE A 137 9.16 -18.58 -0.57
C ILE A 137 9.46 -17.11 -0.29
N CYS A 138 8.48 -16.27 0.05
CA CYS A 138 8.72 -14.86 0.35
C CYS A 138 9.57 -14.66 1.61
N VAL A 139 10.25 -13.51 1.67
CA VAL A 139 10.97 -13.07 2.87
C VAL A 139 9.99 -12.95 4.05
N PRO A 140 10.27 -13.60 5.20
CA PRO A 140 9.39 -13.61 6.35
C PRO A 140 9.31 -12.24 7.04
N GLN A 141 8.27 -12.04 7.85
CA GLN A 141 8.13 -10.83 8.68
C GLN A 141 9.32 -10.65 9.63
N SER A 142 9.81 -11.73 10.20
CA SER A 142 11.00 -11.76 11.04
C SER A 142 11.92 -12.88 10.58
N CYS A 143 13.16 -12.55 10.26
CA CYS A 143 14.17 -13.57 9.89
C CYS A 143 14.71 -14.24 11.14
N PRO A 144 14.87 -15.59 11.15
CA PRO A 144 15.52 -16.31 12.24
C PRO A 144 16.96 -15.82 12.45
N ARG A 145 17.40 -15.78 13.71
CA ARG A 145 18.78 -15.38 14.04
C ARG A 145 19.82 -16.37 13.56
N ASP A 146 19.44 -17.63 13.50
CA ASP A 146 20.21 -18.80 13.09
C ASP A 146 20.01 -19.20 11.62
N CYS A 147 19.54 -18.32 10.79
CA CYS A 147 19.34 -18.58 9.38
C CYS A 147 20.66 -18.99 8.70
N PHE A 148 20.72 -20.20 8.14
CA PHE A 148 21.91 -20.76 7.49
C PHE A 148 22.36 -19.98 6.23
N MET A 149 21.41 -19.26 5.57
CA MET A 149 21.69 -18.39 4.41
C MET A 149 22.11 -16.98 4.78
N ARG A 150 22.34 -16.66 6.06
CA ARG A 150 22.52 -15.27 6.52
C ARG A 150 23.68 -14.54 5.88
N LEU A 151 24.79 -15.22 5.63
CA LEU A 151 25.99 -14.62 5.01
C LEU A 151 25.81 -14.36 3.52
N ASP A 152 25.14 -15.26 2.82
CA ASP A 152 24.95 -15.24 1.36
C ASP A 152 23.53 -14.84 0.96
N CYS A 153 22.76 -14.23 1.86
CA CYS A 153 21.38 -13.86 1.63
C CYS A 153 21.27 -12.75 0.58
N ARG A 154 20.73 -13.06 -0.59
CA ARG A 154 20.49 -12.12 -1.70
C ARG A 154 19.62 -10.93 -1.28
N TYR A 155 18.61 -11.18 -0.44
CA TYR A 155 17.76 -10.10 0.05
C TYR A 155 18.52 -9.11 0.94
N GLN A 156 19.40 -9.58 1.83
CA GLN A 156 20.25 -8.71 2.65
C GLN A 156 21.23 -7.92 1.80
N GLN A 157 21.77 -8.53 0.75
CA GLN A 157 22.62 -7.84 -0.22
C GLN A 157 21.83 -6.76 -0.96
N TYR A 158 20.65 -7.09 -1.47
CA TYR A 158 19.74 -6.12 -2.09
C TYR A 158 19.44 -4.93 -1.16
N LEU A 159 19.14 -5.16 0.13
CA LEU A 159 18.89 -4.08 1.07
C LEU A 159 20.07 -3.12 1.20
N ARG A 160 21.30 -3.64 1.28
CA ARG A 160 22.52 -2.82 1.32
C ARG A 160 22.73 -2.02 0.05
N ASP A 161 22.56 -2.66 -1.10
CA ASP A 161 22.78 -2.03 -2.40
C ASP A 161 21.68 -1.03 -2.73
N SER A 162 20.44 -1.29 -2.33
CA SER A 162 19.31 -0.39 -2.56
C SER A 162 19.34 0.92 -1.74
N MET A 163 20.30 1.07 -0.83
CA MET A 163 20.54 2.33 -0.12
C MET A 163 21.49 3.29 -0.86
N LYS A 164 22.17 2.82 -1.92
CA LYS A 164 23.19 3.61 -2.64
C LYS A 164 22.62 4.56 -3.71
N PRO A 165 21.57 4.18 -4.48
CA PRO A 165 21.09 4.95 -5.62
C PRO A 165 20.65 6.38 -5.28
N ASP A 166 20.80 7.27 -6.29
CA ASP A 166 20.42 8.69 -6.21
C ASP A 166 18.92 8.90 -6.12
N ILE A 167 18.15 7.97 -6.69
CA ILE A 167 16.68 8.00 -6.70
C ILE A 167 16.13 6.71 -6.10
N GLN A 168 15.26 6.83 -5.12
CA GLN A 168 14.50 5.72 -4.54
C GLN A 168 13.03 5.87 -4.91
N ILE A 169 12.51 4.89 -5.65
CA ILE A 169 11.12 4.87 -6.11
C ILE A 169 10.34 3.90 -5.22
N CYS A 170 9.15 4.25 -4.77
CA CYS A 170 8.30 3.38 -3.97
C CYS A 170 6.81 3.64 -4.20
N ASN A 171 5.96 2.83 -3.62
CA ASN A 171 4.53 3.14 -3.54
C ASN A 171 4.21 3.92 -2.25
N HIS A 172 3.01 4.50 -2.19
CA HIS A 172 2.56 5.29 -1.03
C HIS A 172 2.56 4.49 0.28
N ASN A 173 2.20 3.21 0.23
CA ASN A 173 2.23 2.36 1.43
C ASN A 173 3.65 2.17 1.96
N TYR A 174 4.63 2.01 1.08
CA TYR A 174 6.04 1.87 1.48
C TYR A 174 6.60 3.18 2.06
N LEU A 175 6.25 4.34 1.46
CA LEU A 175 6.58 5.66 2.00
C LEU A 175 6.00 5.86 3.41
N LEU A 176 4.73 5.52 3.61
CA LEU A 176 4.07 5.64 4.90
C LEU A 176 4.64 4.66 5.94
N ALA A 177 5.00 3.45 5.53
CA ALA A 177 5.69 2.48 6.39
C ALA A 177 7.05 3.00 6.85
N ASP A 178 7.84 3.61 5.95
CA ASP A 178 9.10 4.26 6.31
C ASP A 178 8.87 5.42 7.29
N ALA A 179 7.86 6.24 7.05
CA ALA A 179 7.50 7.34 7.96
C ALA A 179 7.12 6.84 9.37
N SER A 180 6.37 5.74 9.47
CA SER A 180 6.06 5.09 10.75
C SER A 180 7.32 4.57 11.43
N HIS A 181 8.24 3.92 10.68
CA HIS A 181 9.51 3.47 11.21
C HIS A 181 10.35 4.62 11.79
N ARG A 182 10.36 5.78 11.11
CA ARG A 182 11.07 7.00 11.59
C ARG A 182 10.47 7.52 12.89
N GLN A 183 9.15 7.51 13.03
CA GLN A 183 8.46 7.97 14.24
C GLN A 183 8.68 7.05 15.44
N GLU A 184 8.85 5.74 15.19
CA GLU A 184 9.03 4.72 16.21
C GLU A 184 10.51 4.36 16.46
N ASP A 185 11.45 5.13 15.90
CA ASP A 185 12.91 4.90 15.97
C ASP A 185 13.32 3.48 15.55
N ARG A 186 12.64 2.95 14.52
CA ARG A 186 12.94 1.67 13.91
C ARG A 186 13.93 1.82 12.73
N PRO A 187 14.56 0.73 12.29
CA PRO A 187 15.43 0.76 11.11
C PRO A 187 14.71 1.33 9.88
N LEU A 188 15.36 2.28 9.20
CA LEU A 188 14.81 2.97 8.04
C LEU A 188 14.57 2.00 6.88
N LEU A 189 13.43 2.14 6.21
CA LEU A 189 13.12 1.43 4.98
C LEU A 189 13.67 2.17 3.76
N LEU A 190 13.64 3.50 3.78
CA LEU A 190 14.28 4.39 2.80
C LEU A 190 15.48 5.07 3.45
N ARG A 191 16.54 5.30 2.68
CA ARG A 191 17.63 6.16 3.13
C ARG A 191 17.09 7.56 3.46
N SER A 192 17.73 8.29 4.37
CA SER A 192 17.43 9.70 4.55
C SER A 192 17.55 10.43 3.21
N TYR A 193 16.56 11.23 2.86
CA TYR A 193 16.42 11.85 1.55
C TYR A 193 16.38 13.38 1.68
N GLN A 194 16.66 14.07 0.59
CA GLN A 194 16.72 15.53 0.56
C GLN A 194 15.52 16.17 -0.14
N ALA A 195 14.72 15.40 -0.85
CA ALA A 195 13.47 15.83 -1.47
C ALA A 195 12.51 14.65 -1.62
N LEU A 196 11.21 14.94 -1.54
CA LEU A 196 10.13 13.99 -1.73
C LEU A 196 9.26 14.42 -2.90
N VAL A 197 9.02 13.49 -3.83
CA VAL A 197 7.99 13.63 -4.86
C VAL A 197 6.87 12.63 -4.56
N VAL A 198 5.63 13.12 -4.48
CA VAL A 198 4.43 12.28 -4.35
C VAL A 198 3.62 12.45 -5.62
N ASP A 199 3.73 11.47 -6.51
CA ASP A 199 2.94 11.44 -7.75
C ASP A 199 1.61 10.72 -7.50
N GLU A 200 0.56 11.15 -8.20
CA GLU A 200 -0.82 10.76 -7.91
C GLU A 200 -1.20 11.01 -6.43
N ALA A 201 -0.80 12.19 -5.93
CA ALA A 201 -0.94 12.57 -4.52
C ALA A 201 -2.38 12.52 -3.99
N HIS A 202 -3.38 12.59 -4.86
CA HIS A 202 -4.79 12.42 -4.50
C HIS A 202 -5.09 11.04 -3.88
N LYS A 203 -4.24 10.01 -4.14
CA LYS A 203 -4.38 8.66 -3.58
C LYS A 203 -3.65 8.47 -2.24
N LEU A 204 -2.80 9.40 -1.85
CA LEU A 204 -2.06 9.29 -0.59
C LEU A 204 -2.96 9.22 0.66
N PRO A 205 -4.06 10.01 0.77
CA PRO A 205 -4.98 9.89 1.90
C PRO A 205 -5.65 8.51 2.00
N ASP A 206 -5.97 7.87 0.88
CA ASP A 206 -6.55 6.52 0.88
C ASP A 206 -5.54 5.47 1.29
N ALA A 207 -4.30 5.56 0.81
CA ALA A 207 -3.21 4.70 1.25
C ALA A 207 -2.97 4.85 2.77
N ALA A 208 -2.98 6.09 3.29
CA ALA A 208 -2.85 6.35 4.71
C ALA A 208 -4.04 5.80 5.51
N ARG A 209 -5.26 5.95 4.99
CA ARG A 209 -6.45 5.36 5.63
C ARG A 209 -6.31 3.85 5.75
N GLN A 210 -5.91 3.17 4.69
CA GLN A 210 -5.68 1.73 4.70
C GLN A 210 -4.59 1.32 5.70
N MET A 211 -3.48 2.03 5.70
CA MET A 211 -2.35 1.73 6.58
C MET A 211 -2.66 1.94 8.07
N TYR A 212 -3.40 3.01 8.40
CA TYR A 212 -3.79 3.33 9.77
C TYR A 212 -5.14 2.72 10.19
N THR A 213 -5.64 1.76 9.43
CA THR A 213 -6.80 0.94 9.78
C THR A 213 -6.33 -0.34 10.44
N GLU A 214 -6.66 -0.51 11.70
CA GLU A 214 -6.47 -1.77 12.41
C GLU A 214 -7.54 -2.76 11.98
N THR A 215 -7.15 -4.01 11.71
CA THR A 215 -8.08 -5.03 11.21
C THR A 215 -7.92 -6.36 11.92
N LEU A 216 -9.04 -7.04 12.17
CA LEU A 216 -9.08 -8.42 12.67
C LEU A 216 -10.06 -9.21 11.82
N SER A 217 -9.54 -9.99 10.89
CA SER A 217 -10.36 -10.86 10.04
C SER A 217 -10.66 -12.20 10.71
N SER A 218 -11.74 -12.86 10.27
CA SER A 218 -12.05 -14.23 10.71
C SER A 218 -10.89 -15.18 10.49
N ARG A 219 -10.15 -15.02 9.38
CA ARG A 219 -8.94 -15.79 9.12
C ARG A 219 -7.83 -15.54 10.14
N ALA A 220 -7.62 -14.29 10.57
CA ALA A 220 -6.64 -13.97 11.61
C ALA A 220 -7.05 -14.56 12.97
N MET A 221 -8.34 -14.58 13.26
CA MET A 221 -8.89 -15.24 14.44
C MET A 221 -8.62 -16.76 14.41
N ASP A 222 -8.85 -17.41 13.26
CA ASP A 222 -8.57 -18.84 13.08
C ASP A 222 -7.05 -19.14 13.21
N GLU A 223 -6.19 -18.28 12.65
CA GLU A 223 -4.74 -18.42 12.78
C GLU A 223 -4.28 -18.31 14.25
N LEU A 224 -4.84 -17.38 15.03
CA LEU A 224 -4.56 -17.28 16.47
C LEU A 224 -4.98 -18.56 17.22
N CYS A 225 -6.17 -19.08 16.90
CA CYS A 225 -6.65 -20.32 17.46
C CYS A 225 -5.75 -21.51 17.12
N LEU A 226 -5.29 -21.62 15.87
CA LEU A 226 -4.36 -22.69 15.45
C LEU A 226 -3.02 -22.60 16.17
N LEU A 227 -2.46 -21.39 16.37
CA LEU A 227 -1.22 -21.20 17.12
C LEU A 227 -1.36 -21.64 18.59
N LEU A 228 -2.48 -21.33 19.22
CA LEU A 228 -2.79 -21.78 20.58
C LEU A 228 -2.93 -23.31 20.66
N GLN A 229 -3.55 -23.93 19.67
CA GLN A 229 -3.67 -25.38 19.58
C GLN A 229 -2.28 -26.05 19.42
N GLN A 230 -1.44 -25.51 18.57
CA GLN A 230 -0.07 -25.99 18.36
C GLN A 230 0.81 -25.84 19.60
N ALA A 231 0.57 -24.78 20.36
CA ALA A 231 1.23 -24.52 21.65
C ALA A 231 0.61 -25.32 22.83
N HIS A 232 -0.28 -26.28 22.53
CA HIS A 232 -0.91 -27.20 23.50
C HIS A 232 -1.91 -26.58 24.49
N TYR A 233 -2.40 -25.34 24.28
CA TYR A 233 -3.45 -24.71 25.09
C TYR A 233 -4.86 -25.10 24.63
N LYS A 234 -5.18 -26.40 24.67
CA LYS A 234 -6.40 -26.98 24.05
C LYS A 234 -7.71 -26.41 24.60
N ASP A 235 -7.81 -26.20 25.90
CA ASP A 235 -9.05 -25.72 26.52
C ASP A 235 -9.26 -24.23 26.24
N PHE A 236 -8.20 -23.44 26.37
CA PHE A 236 -8.23 -22.02 26.02
C PHE A 236 -8.53 -21.82 24.51
N TYR A 237 -7.91 -22.59 23.64
CA TYR A 237 -8.20 -22.62 22.20
C TYR A 237 -9.69 -22.84 21.93
N ARG A 238 -10.33 -23.85 22.59
CA ARG A 238 -11.75 -24.15 22.36
C ARG A 238 -12.66 -23.00 22.80
N GLN A 239 -12.38 -22.41 23.95
CA GLN A 239 -13.15 -21.27 24.48
C GLN A 239 -13.01 -20.06 23.54
N LEU A 240 -11.81 -19.69 23.19
CA LEU A 240 -11.54 -18.54 22.31
C LEU A 240 -12.16 -18.72 20.92
N ARG A 241 -12.04 -19.92 20.34
CA ARG A 241 -12.66 -20.24 19.05
C ARG A 241 -14.19 -20.11 19.11
N THR A 242 -14.82 -20.62 20.16
CA THR A 242 -16.27 -20.49 20.34
C THR A 242 -16.68 -19.01 20.46
N ALA A 243 -15.95 -18.22 21.25
CA ALA A 243 -16.21 -16.80 21.39
C ALA A 243 -16.06 -16.05 20.04
N PHE A 244 -15.00 -16.31 19.27
CA PHE A 244 -14.81 -15.72 17.94
C PHE A 244 -15.91 -16.12 16.94
N LEU A 245 -16.35 -17.37 16.95
CA LEU A 245 -17.48 -17.82 16.12
C LEU A 245 -18.79 -17.11 16.51
N THR A 246 -19.06 -16.96 17.81
CA THR A 246 -20.23 -16.21 18.30
C THR A 246 -20.17 -14.75 17.87
N LEU A 247 -19.02 -14.11 17.99
CA LEU A 247 -18.81 -12.74 17.56
C LEU A 247 -19.00 -12.59 16.05
N SER A 248 -18.41 -13.46 15.24
CA SER A 248 -18.58 -13.48 13.77
C SER A 248 -20.05 -13.70 13.39
N PHE A 249 -20.73 -14.64 14.04
CA PHE A 249 -22.15 -14.89 13.82
C PHE A 249 -23.01 -13.67 14.14
N SER A 250 -22.69 -12.93 15.20
CA SER A 250 -23.41 -11.70 15.56
C SER A 250 -23.36 -10.63 14.47
N CYS A 251 -22.33 -10.66 13.63
CA CYS A 251 -22.15 -9.73 12.50
C CYS A 251 -22.80 -10.25 11.21
N THR A 252 -22.99 -11.56 11.06
CA THR A 252 -23.54 -12.15 9.84
C THR A 252 -25.05 -12.37 9.88
N GLN A 253 -25.71 -12.16 11.03
CA GLN A 253 -27.15 -12.25 11.13
C GLN A 253 -27.86 -11.21 10.25
N GLY A 254 -28.66 -11.68 9.31
CA GLY A 254 -29.42 -10.82 8.37
C GLY A 254 -28.73 -10.59 7.02
N LEU A 255 -27.53 -11.11 6.80
CA LEU A 255 -26.76 -10.96 5.55
C LEU A 255 -27.25 -11.81 4.36
N SER A 256 -28.38 -12.53 4.48
CA SER A 256 -28.90 -13.39 3.40
C SER A 256 -29.10 -12.72 2.03
N LYS A 257 -28.87 -11.39 1.92
CA LYS A 257 -29.01 -10.60 0.70
C LYS A 257 -27.69 -10.03 0.15
N LEU A 258 -26.56 -10.12 0.87
CA LEU A 258 -25.28 -9.55 0.42
C LEU A 258 -24.44 -10.63 -0.29
N ARG A 259 -24.63 -10.78 -1.60
CA ARG A 259 -23.69 -11.49 -2.47
C ARG A 259 -22.64 -10.49 -2.96
N GLY A 260 -21.41 -10.60 -2.47
CA GLY A 260 -20.28 -9.77 -2.88
C GLY A 260 -19.62 -9.04 -1.71
N LYS A 261 -18.45 -8.45 -1.95
CA LYS A 261 -17.77 -7.60 -0.97
C LYS A 261 -18.68 -6.44 -0.56
N ALA A 262 -18.98 -6.35 0.72
CA ALA A 262 -19.77 -5.26 1.28
C ALA A 262 -19.11 -4.78 2.57
N SER A 263 -19.17 -3.47 2.80
CA SER A 263 -18.77 -2.86 4.05
C SER A 263 -20.01 -2.26 4.70
N GLU A 264 -20.17 -2.43 6.00
CA GLU A 264 -21.25 -1.82 6.76
C GLU A 264 -20.72 -1.11 8.02
N PRO A 265 -21.28 0.04 8.42
CA PRO A 265 -20.97 0.65 9.69
C PRO A 265 -21.24 -0.31 10.84
N PHE A 266 -20.34 -0.37 11.81
CA PHE A 266 -20.57 -1.19 12.99
C PHE A 266 -21.60 -0.55 13.90
N VAL A 267 -22.61 -1.30 14.29
CA VAL A 267 -23.63 -0.90 15.26
C VAL A 267 -23.56 -1.82 16.47
N LEU A 268 -23.36 -1.27 17.67
CA LEU A 268 -23.22 -2.03 18.90
C LEU A 268 -24.61 -2.46 19.43
N THR A 269 -25.04 -3.64 19.02
CA THR A 269 -26.27 -4.26 19.55
C THR A 269 -26.01 -4.97 20.90
N PRO A 270 -27.02 -5.26 21.73
CA PRO A 270 -26.84 -6.03 22.98
C PRO A 270 -26.12 -7.36 22.76
N PHE A 271 -26.44 -8.06 21.67
CA PHE A 271 -25.82 -9.36 21.35
C PHE A 271 -24.35 -9.19 20.94
N ARG A 272 -24.03 -8.21 20.09
CA ARG A 272 -22.64 -7.88 19.73
C ARG A 272 -21.83 -7.44 20.94
N ARG A 273 -22.44 -6.66 21.84
CA ARG A 273 -21.81 -6.23 23.10
C ARG A 273 -21.42 -7.42 23.98
N ALA A 274 -22.35 -8.36 24.20
CA ALA A 274 -22.06 -9.57 24.98
C ALA A 274 -20.94 -10.40 24.35
N ALA A 275 -21.01 -10.68 23.04
CA ALA A 275 -19.98 -11.41 22.32
C ALA A 275 -18.59 -10.72 22.35
N LEU A 276 -18.54 -9.39 22.27
CA LEU A 276 -17.29 -8.62 22.41
C LEU A 276 -16.72 -8.75 23.83
N ILE A 277 -17.54 -8.62 24.87
CA ILE A 277 -17.11 -8.75 26.28
C ILE A 277 -16.50 -10.13 26.50
N ASP A 278 -17.16 -11.20 26.03
CA ASP A 278 -16.68 -12.58 26.18
C ASP A 278 -15.32 -12.78 25.49
N CYS A 279 -15.19 -12.28 24.24
CA CYS A 279 -13.91 -12.36 23.52
C CYS A 279 -12.80 -11.58 24.23
N ILE A 280 -13.06 -10.34 24.65
CA ILE A 280 -12.09 -9.48 25.33
C ILE A 280 -11.65 -10.11 26.66
N ALA A 281 -12.58 -10.61 27.46
CA ALA A 281 -12.27 -11.27 28.72
C ALA A 281 -11.36 -12.50 28.55
N LEU A 282 -11.63 -13.33 27.55
CA LEU A 282 -10.77 -14.47 27.21
C LEU A 282 -9.37 -14.01 26.77
N LEU A 283 -9.29 -13.02 25.86
CA LEU A 283 -8.00 -12.52 25.36
C LEU A 283 -7.15 -11.91 26.50
N GLN A 284 -7.75 -11.22 27.45
CA GLN A 284 -7.07 -10.71 28.64
C GLN A 284 -6.51 -11.81 29.53
N ASN A 285 -7.25 -12.91 29.69
CA ASN A 285 -6.84 -14.05 30.48
C ASN A 285 -5.65 -14.82 29.85
N ALA A 286 -5.34 -14.58 28.57
CA ALA A 286 -4.21 -15.22 27.91
C ALA A 286 -2.85 -14.92 28.56
N GLY A 287 -2.70 -13.74 29.21
CA GLY A 287 -1.50 -13.40 29.98
C GLY A 287 -1.25 -14.26 31.20
N GLY A 288 -2.28 -14.95 31.71
CA GLY A 288 -2.17 -15.89 32.84
C GLY A 288 -1.84 -17.34 32.45
N LEU A 289 -1.75 -17.63 31.16
CA LEU A 289 -1.36 -18.97 30.70
C LEU A 289 0.15 -19.18 30.90
N PRO A 290 0.59 -20.38 31.35
CA PRO A 290 1.99 -20.68 31.56
C PRO A 290 2.74 -20.75 30.21
N ASP A 291 3.96 -20.24 30.16
CA ASP A 291 4.93 -20.39 29.05
C ASP A 291 4.43 -19.98 27.66
N VAL A 292 3.49 -19.04 27.55
CA VAL A 292 3.02 -18.55 26.26
C VAL A 292 4.12 -17.80 25.53
N PRO A 293 4.45 -18.15 24.27
CA PRO A 293 5.44 -17.43 23.48
C PRO A 293 5.08 -15.94 23.36
N ARG A 294 6.07 -15.07 23.59
CA ARG A 294 5.86 -13.60 23.59
C ARG A 294 5.20 -13.07 22.31
N TYR A 295 5.55 -13.64 21.15
CA TYR A 295 4.95 -13.27 19.87
C TYR A 295 3.45 -13.55 19.82
N LEU A 296 3.01 -14.65 20.45
CA LEU A 296 1.61 -15.03 20.52
C LEU A 296 0.84 -14.14 21.49
N LEU A 297 1.42 -13.82 22.66
CA LEU A 297 0.86 -12.83 23.58
C LEU A 297 0.67 -11.47 22.92
N ASN A 298 1.64 -11.00 22.14
CA ASN A 298 1.53 -9.74 21.42
C ASN A 298 0.34 -9.76 20.43
N ARG A 299 0.20 -10.83 19.64
CA ARG A 299 -0.91 -10.95 18.70
C ARG A 299 -2.28 -11.06 19.38
N LEU A 300 -2.37 -11.74 20.52
CA LEU A 300 -3.59 -11.80 21.30
C LEU A 300 -3.94 -10.44 21.91
N GLY A 301 -2.93 -9.69 22.38
CA GLY A 301 -3.09 -8.32 22.87
C GLY A 301 -3.50 -7.32 21.77
N GLU A 302 -2.99 -7.48 20.55
CA GLU A 302 -3.42 -6.68 19.39
C GLU A 302 -4.91 -6.94 19.06
N ALA A 303 -5.33 -8.21 19.07
CA ALA A 303 -6.74 -8.57 18.86
C ALA A 303 -7.63 -8.03 19.99
N GLU A 304 -7.21 -8.13 21.23
CA GLU A 304 -7.93 -7.59 22.39
C GLU A 304 -8.08 -6.07 22.29
N SER A 305 -7.00 -5.37 22.00
CA SER A 305 -6.98 -3.91 21.87
C SER A 305 -7.92 -3.44 20.78
N LEU A 306 -7.93 -4.11 19.63
CA LEU A 306 -8.85 -3.79 18.53
C LEU A 306 -10.31 -4.01 18.92
N LEU A 307 -10.67 -5.19 19.49
CA LEU A 307 -12.05 -5.48 19.89
C LEU A 307 -12.54 -4.52 20.96
N ARG A 308 -11.66 -4.05 21.84
CA ARG A 308 -11.97 -3.01 22.83
C ARG A 308 -12.39 -1.69 22.19
N LEU A 309 -11.83 -1.30 21.04
CA LEU A 309 -12.27 -0.09 20.30
C LEU A 309 -13.74 -0.21 19.91
N PHE A 310 -14.20 -1.42 19.49
CA PHE A 310 -15.59 -1.67 19.12
C PHE A 310 -16.53 -1.64 20.33
N LEU A 311 -16.06 -2.06 21.50
CA LEU A 311 -16.86 -2.02 22.72
C LEU A 311 -17.01 -0.58 23.26
N LEU A 312 -15.97 0.23 23.14
CA LEU A 312 -15.91 1.59 23.69
C LEU A 312 -16.41 2.68 22.72
N GLU A 313 -16.66 2.33 21.45
CA GLU A 313 -17.08 3.26 20.39
C GLU A 313 -16.26 4.55 20.38
N VAL A 314 -14.92 4.42 20.35
CA VAL A 314 -13.97 5.53 20.46
C VAL A 314 -14.19 6.57 19.36
N PRO A 315 -14.45 7.87 19.65
CA PRO A 315 -14.83 8.88 18.64
C PRO A 315 -13.75 9.16 17.59
N THR A 316 -12.50 8.82 17.86
CA THR A 316 -11.38 9.01 16.92
C THR A 316 -11.23 7.85 15.93
N ARG A 317 -12.11 6.87 15.98
CA ARG A 317 -12.13 5.69 15.11
C ARG A 317 -13.46 5.59 14.37
N ILE A 318 -13.37 5.21 13.11
CA ILE A 318 -14.52 4.84 12.28
C ILE A 318 -14.56 3.32 12.29
N LEU A 319 -15.59 2.76 12.94
CA LEU A 319 -15.74 1.32 13.13
C LEU A 319 -16.69 0.77 12.08
N TYR A 320 -16.25 -0.25 11.37
CA TYR A 320 -17.05 -0.92 10.34
C TYR A 320 -16.66 -2.39 10.19
N ILE A 321 -17.52 -3.16 9.54
CA ILE A 321 -17.27 -4.56 9.21
C ILE A 321 -17.16 -4.68 7.69
N ASP A 322 -16.03 -5.23 7.22
CA ASP A 322 -15.86 -5.66 5.84
C ASP A 322 -16.19 -7.16 5.73
N TYR A 323 -16.88 -7.55 4.66
CA TYR A 323 -17.15 -8.94 4.36
C TYR A 323 -16.36 -9.37 3.13
N ASP A 324 -15.72 -10.53 3.23
CA ASP A 324 -15.03 -11.13 2.08
C ASP A 324 -16.04 -11.80 1.12
N ALA A 325 -15.52 -12.44 0.05
CA ALA A 325 -16.35 -13.11 -0.95
C ALA A 325 -17.20 -14.26 -0.37
N ASP A 326 -16.75 -14.86 0.74
CA ASP A 326 -17.41 -15.94 1.44
C ASP A 326 -18.33 -15.42 2.56
N GLY A 327 -18.46 -14.09 2.67
CA GLY A 327 -19.29 -13.43 3.70
C GLY A 327 -18.69 -13.46 5.10
N GLN A 328 -17.38 -13.74 5.23
CA GLN A 328 -16.71 -13.74 6.52
C GLN A 328 -16.38 -12.31 6.96
N PRO A 329 -16.67 -11.94 8.24
CA PRO A 329 -16.46 -10.59 8.72
C PRO A 329 -14.98 -10.30 9.01
N THR A 330 -14.59 -9.05 8.74
CA THR A 330 -13.35 -8.44 9.17
C THR A 330 -13.69 -7.18 9.97
N PHE A 331 -13.28 -7.12 11.21
CA PHE A 331 -13.45 -5.95 12.07
C PHE A 331 -12.41 -4.90 11.67
N CYS A 332 -12.85 -3.70 11.32
CA CYS A 332 -12.02 -2.62 10.81
C CYS A 332 -12.21 -1.35 11.65
N ALA A 333 -11.13 -0.85 12.24
CA ALA A 333 -11.11 0.40 13.00
C ALA A 333 -10.19 1.41 12.29
N ALA A 334 -10.77 2.23 11.41
CA ALA A 334 -10.04 3.26 10.69
C ALA A 334 -9.85 4.52 11.54
N SER A 335 -8.70 5.20 11.39
CA SER A 335 -8.51 6.48 12.04
C SER A 335 -9.34 7.59 11.37
N SER A 336 -10.09 8.38 12.15
CA SER A 336 -10.74 9.60 11.66
C SER A 336 -9.74 10.78 11.52
N ARG A 337 -8.48 10.61 11.99
CA ARG A 337 -7.44 11.64 12.03
C ARG A 337 -6.36 11.44 10.98
N VAL A 338 -6.69 10.87 9.83
CA VAL A 338 -5.72 10.62 8.74
C VAL A 338 -4.94 11.88 8.34
N PRO A 339 -5.56 13.08 8.19
CA PRO A 339 -4.82 14.29 7.88
C PRO A 339 -3.74 14.65 8.92
N GLN A 340 -4.06 14.51 10.22
CA GLN A 340 -3.10 14.78 11.29
C GLN A 340 -1.96 13.76 11.30
N LEU A 341 -2.25 12.48 11.02
CA LEU A 341 -1.25 11.42 10.90
C LEU A 341 -0.31 11.69 9.71
N LEU A 342 -0.85 12.07 8.55
CA LEU A 342 -0.04 12.46 7.40
C LEU A 342 0.85 13.66 7.72
N ARG A 343 0.30 14.67 8.39
CA ARG A 343 1.06 15.85 8.81
C ARG A 343 2.23 15.48 9.71
N SER A 344 1.99 14.67 10.74
CA SER A 344 3.05 14.26 11.66
C SER A 344 4.08 13.33 11.03
N ALA A 345 3.65 12.48 10.08
CA ALA A 345 4.51 11.48 9.46
C ALA A 345 5.38 12.06 8.33
N LEU A 346 4.84 12.95 7.51
CA LEU A 346 5.50 13.39 6.27
C LEU A 346 5.86 14.88 6.23
N TRP A 347 5.05 15.75 6.85
CA TRP A 347 5.19 17.21 6.66
C TRP A 347 5.90 17.94 7.79
N ASN A 348 6.25 17.25 8.88
CA ASN A 348 7.06 17.81 9.95
C ASN A 348 8.56 17.78 9.65
N THR A 349 8.96 17.33 8.47
CA THR A 349 10.33 17.37 7.97
C THR A 349 10.65 18.74 7.39
N ARG A 350 11.94 19.09 7.34
CA ARG A 350 12.42 20.32 6.67
C ARG A 350 12.70 20.12 5.18
N GLU A 351 12.42 18.93 4.67
CA GLU A 351 12.71 18.59 3.29
C GLU A 351 11.60 19.07 2.35
N PRO A 352 11.94 19.62 1.18
CA PRO A 352 10.95 20.05 0.21
C PRO A 352 10.16 18.86 -0.32
N ALA A 353 8.88 19.10 -0.60
CA ALA A 353 8.00 18.09 -1.18
C ALA A 353 7.21 18.64 -2.38
N ILE A 354 7.14 17.82 -3.43
CA ILE A 354 6.35 18.10 -4.64
C ILE A 354 5.24 17.06 -4.70
N LEU A 355 4.00 17.52 -4.52
CA LEU A 355 2.82 16.68 -4.61
C LEU A 355 2.14 16.97 -5.95
N THR A 356 2.08 15.99 -6.81
CA THR A 356 1.53 16.18 -8.17
C THR A 356 0.44 15.16 -8.48
N SER A 357 -0.54 15.59 -9.25
CA SER A 357 -1.61 14.75 -9.81
C SER A 357 -2.33 15.46 -10.95
N GLY A 358 -3.12 14.72 -11.71
CA GLY A 358 -4.07 15.29 -12.68
C GLY A 358 -5.29 15.95 -12.06
N THR A 359 -5.56 15.70 -10.76
CA THR A 359 -6.80 16.08 -10.08
C THR A 359 -6.53 16.40 -8.61
N LEU A 360 -6.09 17.61 -8.29
CA LEU A 360 -5.88 18.11 -6.93
C LEU A 360 -6.81 19.23 -6.55
N ALA A 361 -7.25 20.03 -7.53
CA ALA A 361 -8.13 21.17 -7.30
C ALA A 361 -9.56 20.87 -7.75
N ALA A 362 -10.54 21.31 -6.99
CA ALA A 362 -11.94 21.36 -7.38
C ALA A 362 -12.26 22.80 -7.84
N ALA A 363 -12.57 22.99 -9.13
CA ALA A 363 -12.80 24.30 -9.74
C ALA A 363 -11.66 25.32 -9.50
N GLY A 364 -10.41 24.83 -9.38
CA GLY A 364 -9.23 25.65 -9.12
C GLY A 364 -8.91 25.88 -7.64
N ASP A 365 -9.73 25.37 -6.71
CA ASP A 365 -9.51 25.47 -5.27
C ASP A 365 -8.85 24.19 -4.73
N PHE A 366 -7.72 24.30 -4.04
CA PHE A 366 -6.95 23.23 -3.42
C PHE A 366 -7.34 22.94 -1.98
N SER A 367 -8.21 23.73 -1.37
CA SER A 367 -8.53 23.67 0.07
C SER A 367 -8.94 22.29 0.55
N HIS A 368 -9.74 21.56 -0.23
CA HIS A 368 -10.14 20.18 0.10
C HIS A 368 -8.96 19.23 0.13
N THR A 369 -8.09 19.30 -0.86
CA THR A 369 -6.87 18.46 -0.94
C THR A 369 -5.89 18.81 0.17
N GLU A 370 -5.73 20.10 0.51
CA GLU A 370 -4.91 20.52 1.66
C GLU A 370 -5.43 19.92 2.97
N GLN A 371 -6.75 19.91 3.16
CA GLN A 371 -7.37 19.29 4.35
C GLN A 371 -7.10 17.80 4.39
N LEU A 372 -7.34 17.07 3.30
CA LEU A 372 -7.14 15.63 3.24
C LEU A 372 -5.67 15.21 3.45
N LEU A 373 -4.73 15.98 2.92
CA LEU A 373 -3.29 15.75 3.05
C LEU A 373 -2.70 16.26 4.37
N GLY A 374 -3.48 16.95 5.21
CA GLY A 374 -3.01 17.53 6.46
C GLY A 374 -2.16 18.80 6.28
N LEU A 375 -2.28 19.48 5.14
CA LEU A 375 -1.53 20.68 4.77
C LEU A 375 -2.27 22.00 5.01
N ALA A 376 -3.54 22.00 5.38
CA ALA A 376 -4.38 23.18 5.53
C ALA A 376 -3.77 24.30 6.41
N ALA A 377 -2.99 23.95 7.43
CA ALA A 377 -2.28 24.88 8.31
C ALA A 377 -0.76 24.95 8.03
N TYR A 378 -0.29 24.30 6.97
CA TYR A 378 1.13 24.31 6.60
C TYR A 378 1.47 25.56 5.81
N ARG A 379 2.57 26.24 6.15
CA ARG A 379 3.12 27.39 5.41
C ARG A 379 4.65 27.33 5.48
N PRO A 380 5.39 27.62 4.41
CA PRO A 380 4.89 28.03 3.09
C PRO A 380 4.39 26.85 2.23
N LEU A 381 3.24 27.00 1.60
CA LEU A 381 2.64 26.05 0.66
C LEU A 381 2.39 26.76 -0.68
N ARG A 382 2.83 26.15 -1.78
CA ARG A 382 2.64 26.71 -3.13
C ARG A 382 1.65 25.89 -3.94
N HIS A 383 0.92 26.56 -4.82
CA HIS A 383 -0.02 25.96 -5.76
C HIS A 383 0.42 26.24 -7.19
N PHE A 384 0.42 25.19 -8.00
CA PHE A 384 0.69 25.30 -9.44
C PHE A 384 -0.39 24.53 -10.19
N ARG A 385 -0.81 25.10 -11.31
CA ARG A 385 -1.74 24.45 -12.21
C ARG A 385 -1.24 24.56 -13.64
N ALA A 386 -1.26 23.41 -14.35
CA ALA A 386 -1.00 23.33 -15.77
C ALA A 386 -2.18 22.62 -16.46
N ASP A 387 -2.81 23.28 -17.40
CA ASP A 387 -3.92 22.71 -18.15
C ASP A 387 -3.41 21.65 -19.14
N SER A 388 -4.23 20.63 -19.39
CA SER A 388 -3.93 19.60 -20.37
C SER A 388 -3.82 20.21 -21.79
N PRO A 389 -2.82 19.78 -22.60
CA PRO A 389 -2.71 20.22 -23.99
C PRO A 389 -3.82 19.63 -24.87
N PHE A 390 -4.61 18.67 -24.39
CA PHE A 390 -5.66 18.05 -25.15
C PHE A 390 -6.95 18.90 -25.19
N ASN A 391 -7.49 19.07 -26.40
CA ASN A 391 -8.78 19.71 -26.56
C ASN A 391 -9.94 18.72 -26.31
N TYR A 392 -10.35 18.61 -25.05
CA TYR A 392 -11.43 17.70 -24.65
C TYR A 392 -12.77 18.00 -25.31
N LYS A 393 -13.08 19.26 -25.67
CA LYS A 393 -14.30 19.60 -26.41
C LYS A 393 -14.39 18.92 -27.77
N LYS A 394 -13.23 18.62 -28.39
CA LYS A 394 -13.17 17.92 -29.67
C LYS A 394 -12.91 16.40 -29.55
N LYS A 395 -12.31 15.97 -28.42
CA LYS A 395 -11.84 14.60 -28.24
C LYS A 395 -12.62 13.78 -27.21
N CYS A 396 -13.57 14.42 -26.50
CA CYS A 396 -14.42 13.76 -25.52
C CYS A 396 -15.87 13.85 -25.93
N LEU A 397 -16.55 12.70 -25.99
CA LEU A 397 -17.99 12.59 -26.18
C LEU A 397 -18.62 12.13 -24.86
N LEU A 398 -19.49 12.99 -24.31
CA LEU A 398 -20.27 12.63 -23.13
C LEU A 398 -21.61 12.05 -23.59
N TYR A 399 -21.80 10.76 -23.44
CA TYR A 399 -23.00 10.05 -23.83
C TYR A 399 -23.89 9.78 -22.63
N PHE A 400 -25.16 10.21 -22.72
CA PHE A 400 -26.20 9.89 -21.74
C PHE A 400 -27.20 8.94 -22.39
N PRO A 401 -27.32 7.69 -21.90
CA PRO A 401 -28.30 6.77 -22.41
C PRO A 401 -29.72 7.30 -22.20
N PRO A 402 -30.69 6.97 -23.06
CA PRO A 402 -32.07 7.42 -22.93
C PRO A 402 -32.65 7.09 -21.56
N ARG A 403 -33.35 8.06 -20.95
CA ARG A 403 -34.05 7.85 -19.67
C ARG A 403 -35.12 6.78 -19.86
N THR A 404 -34.99 5.65 -19.16
CA THR A 404 -36.04 4.65 -19.05
C THR A 404 -36.76 4.83 -17.72
N ARG A 405 -38.05 4.47 -17.63
CA ARG A 405 -38.83 4.53 -16.38
C ARG A 405 -38.32 3.57 -15.31
N THR A 406 -37.49 2.60 -15.68
CA THR A 406 -36.87 1.64 -14.77
C THR A 406 -35.41 1.98 -14.56
N ARG A 407 -34.89 1.77 -13.33
CA ARG A 407 -33.49 1.93 -12.99
C ARG A 407 -32.62 1.09 -13.96
N MET A 408 -31.53 1.68 -14.46
CA MET A 408 -30.57 0.96 -15.30
C MET A 408 -29.96 -0.16 -14.46
N ASP A 409 -30.17 -1.41 -14.85
CA ASP A 409 -29.54 -2.56 -14.24
C ASP A 409 -28.21 -2.90 -14.94
N ASN A 410 -27.39 -3.75 -14.32
CA ASN A 410 -26.08 -4.13 -14.87
C ASN A 410 -26.19 -4.79 -16.25
N ARG A 411 -27.28 -5.48 -16.55
CA ARG A 411 -27.50 -6.15 -17.84
C ARG A 411 -27.69 -5.12 -18.96
N ARG A 412 -28.57 -4.16 -18.76
CA ARG A 412 -28.80 -3.06 -19.71
C ARG A 412 -27.58 -2.19 -19.90
N MET A 413 -26.83 -1.95 -18.82
CA MET A 413 -25.55 -1.23 -18.92
C MET A 413 -24.56 -2.00 -19.79
N ALA A 414 -24.44 -3.31 -19.61
CA ALA A 414 -23.58 -4.16 -20.43
C ALA A 414 -24.02 -4.17 -21.90
N GLU A 415 -25.32 -4.28 -22.18
CA GLU A 415 -25.86 -4.23 -23.55
C GLU A 415 -25.53 -2.89 -24.24
N GLU A 416 -25.63 -1.77 -23.51
CA GLU A 416 -25.30 -0.44 -24.03
C GLU A 416 -23.79 -0.26 -24.27
N ILE A 417 -22.96 -0.78 -23.38
CA ILE A 417 -21.50 -0.80 -23.56
C ILE A 417 -21.12 -1.60 -24.81
N VAL A 418 -21.70 -2.80 -25.00
CA VAL A 418 -21.45 -3.63 -26.19
C VAL A 418 -21.81 -2.87 -27.45
N ARG A 419 -22.97 -2.20 -27.49
CA ARG A 419 -23.39 -1.39 -28.65
C ARG A 419 -22.39 -0.27 -28.96
N LEU A 420 -21.86 0.41 -27.94
CA LEU A 420 -20.86 1.46 -28.14
C LEU A 420 -19.54 0.90 -28.65
N VAL A 421 -19.09 -0.25 -28.11
CA VAL A 421 -17.87 -0.94 -28.56
C VAL A 421 -17.99 -1.40 -29.99
N ASP A 422 -19.15 -1.95 -30.39
CA ASP A 422 -19.44 -2.34 -31.79
C ASP A 422 -19.40 -1.13 -32.74
N THR A 423 -19.92 0.02 -32.29
CA THR A 423 -19.88 1.27 -33.07
C THR A 423 -18.43 1.73 -33.32
N CYS A 424 -17.51 1.44 -32.37
CA CYS A 424 -16.08 1.72 -32.51
C CYS A 424 -15.29 0.58 -33.18
N HIS A 425 -15.96 -0.41 -33.77
CA HIS A 425 -15.35 -1.61 -34.38
C HIS A 425 -14.38 -2.34 -33.46
N GLY A 426 -14.66 -2.37 -32.16
CA GLY A 426 -13.82 -3.00 -31.13
C GLY A 426 -12.58 -2.19 -30.68
N HIS A 427 -12.33 -1.02 -31.28
CA HIS A 427 -11.23 -0.13 -30.87
C HIS A 427 -11.61 0.66 -29.61
N ALA A 428 -11.86 -0.04 -28.49
CA ALA A 428 -12.33 0.55 -27.25
C ALA A 428 -11.68 -0.10 -26.02
N LEU A 429 -11.40 0.71 -25.00
CA LEU A 429 -11.04 0.27 -23.66
C LEU A 429 -12.18 0.67 -22.73
N VAL A 430 -12.80 -0.30 -22.08
CA VAL A 430 -13.89 -0.07 -21.11
C VAL A 430 -13.30 -0.07 -19.70
N LEU A 431 -13.49 1.03 -18.97
CA LEU A 431 -13.08 1.17 -17.58
C LEU A 431 -14.34 1.16 -16.68
N PHE A 432 -14.36 0.32 -15.63
CA PHE A 432 -15.49 0.15 -14.72
C PHE A 432 -15.05 -0.14 -13.28
#